data_d57de676a02ff07061fdf255434f32f4
#
_entry.id   d57de676a02ff07061fdf255434f32f4
#
_cell.length_a   1.000
_cell.length_b   1.000
_cell.length_c   1.000
_cell.angle_alpha   90.00
_cell.angle_beta   90.00
_cell.angle_gamma   90.00
#
_symmetry.space_group_name_H-M   'P 1'
#
loop_
_entity.id
_entity.type
_entity.pdbx_description
1 polymer ?
#
loop_
_entity_poly.entity_id
_entity_poly.type
_entity_poly.pdbx_seq_one_letter_code
_entity_poly.pdbx_strand_id
1 'polypeptide(L)'
;MALLNEHFLKLSDNSLFSEIEKKVNSFKVIHPKADLIHLGTEDVILPIPAIAADAMQRAIDEMGKESTFRGYGPVKGYNFLIDAILKNDYAPYGIQFEPGEIFINDGAKCDIGNIGNILRHDNTIGITDPTHPMYINSSVLSGRTGEMEKDGSWSNVIYIPCRESNHFIPELPSQRVDIVYLCYPNNPTGIALPRNELKKWVNYALENDTLLICDSTYKAYIQGPDIPHSIYEIKGARKVAIEICSFSKCAGFTGIRCGYTIVPKELTAVTLSGERVQLNPIWEQYQKIRYNGTSYISQKGAEALYSPEAKEQIRKNIIYYMNNARMIKKALENMGLKVYGGKDAPYLWVKVPRPLSSMKFFEKLLFDAQILSTPGIAYGSGGEGFIRLTAFERKERCEEAVQRICRYL
;
A
#
# COMPACT_ATOMS: atom_id res chain seq x y z
N MET A 1 -32.32 22.44 2.95
CA MET A 1 -31.77 21.10 2.78
C MET A 1 -30.26 21.27 2.57
N ALA A 2 -29.41 20.46 3.20
CA ALA A 2 -27.97 20.52 2.97
C ALA A 2 -27.64 20.07 1.56
N LEU A 3 -26.61 20.66 0.94
CA LEU A 3 -26.09 20.24 -0.35
C LEU A 3 -25.06 19.12 -0.15
N LEU A 4 -25.11 18.11 -0.99
CA LEU A 4 -24.16 16.99 -0.99
C LEU A 4 -22.82 17.43 -1.62
N ASN A 5 -21.72 16.86 -1.14
CA ASN A 5 -20.46 16.89 -1.86
C ASN A 5 -20.53 15.91 -3.05
N GLU A 6 -20.76 16.43 -4.26
CA GLU A 6 -21.00 15.64 -5.46
C GLU A 6 -19.77 14.83 -5.93
N HIS A 7 -18.56 15.10 -5.41
CA HIS A 7 -17.40 14.27 -5.68
C HIS A 7 -17.59 12.83 -5.25
N PHE A 8 -18.41 12.60 -4.22
CA PHE A 8 -18.76 11.24 -3.78
C PHE A 8 -19.60 10.47 -4.80
N LEU A 9 -20.36 11.16 -5.65
CA LEU A 9 -21.14 10.53 -6.72
C LEU A 9 -20.27 10.11 -7.93
N LYS A 10 -19.06 10.68 -8.05
CA LYS A 10 -18.12 10.33 -9.14
C LYS A 10 -17.53 8.92 -8.99
N LEU A 11 -17.51 8.37 -7.77
CA LEU A 11 -17.17 6.98 -7.47
C LEU A 11 -18.44 6.15 -7.33
N SER A 12 -19.16 5.94 -8.44
CA SER A 12 -20.41 5.15 -8.45
C SER A 12 -20.15 3.67 -8.10
N ASP A 13 -21.26 2.97 -7.71
CA ASP A 13 -21.28 1.51 -7.44
C ASP A 13 -20.88 0.62 -8.64
N ASN A 14 -20.59 1.22 -9.78
CA ASN A 14 -20.11 0.55 -10.98
C ASN A 14 -18.57 0.49 -11.08
N SER A 15 -17.86 0.61 -9.95
CA SER A 15 -16.41 0.35 -9.93
C SER A 15 -16.13 -1.09 -10.37
N LEU A 16 -14.99 -1.31 -11.03
CA LEU A 16 -14.54 -2.66 -11.42
C LEU A 16 -14.48 -3.62 -10.23
N PHE A 17 -14.13 -3.13 -9.04
CA PHE A 17 -14.14 -3.95 -7.81
C PHE A 17 -15.57 -4.37 -7.42
N SER A 18 -16.56 -3.49 -7.57
CA SER A 18 -17.97 -3.84 -7.34
C SER A 18 -18.47 -4.88 -8.37
N GLU A 19 -18.03 -4.77 -9.62
CA GLU A 19 -18.33 -5.79 -10.65
C GLU A 19 -17.72 -7.15 -10.30
N ILE A 20 -16.45 -7.16 -9.88
CA ILE A 20 -15.77 -8.37 -9.42
C ILE A 20 -16.53 -9.00 -8.25
N GLU A 21 -16.92 -8.20 -7.27
CA GLU A 21 -17.67 -8.67 -6.10
C GLU A 21 -19.03 -9.26 -6.50
N LYS A 22 -19.77 -8.59 -7.40
CA LYS A 22 -21.04 -9.12 -7.96
C LYS A 22 -20.84 -10.47 -8.64
N LYS A 23 -19.77 -10.64 -9.44
CA LYS A 23 -19.43 -11.92 -10.10
C LYS A 23 -19.10 -13.01 -9.09
N VAL A 24 -18.31 -12.69 -8.05
CA VAL A 24 -17.98 -13.64 -6.98
C VAL A 24 -19.23 -14.05 -6.19
N ASN A 25 -20.11 -13.11 -5.87
CA ASN A 25 -21.36 -13.41 -5.18
C ASN A 25 -22.29 -14.26 -6.03
N SER A 26 -22.42 -13.96 -7.33
CA SER A 26 -23.17 -14.80 -8.27
C SER A 26 -22.60 -16.21 -8.37
N PHE A 27 -21.28 -16.36 -8.44
CA PHE A 27 -20.61 -17.66 -8.41
C PHE A 27 -20.95 -18.46 -7.15
N LYS A 28 -20.90 -17.84 -5.98
CA LYS A 28 -21.23 -18.51 -4.69
C LYS A 28 -22.69 -18.95 -4.62
N VAL A 29 -23.62 -18.19 -5.21
CA VAL A 29 -25.04 -18.56 -5.28
C VAL A 29 -25.24 -19.78 -6.18
N ILE A 30 -24.60 -19.80 -7.36
CA ILE A 30 -24.69 -20.90 -8.32
C ILE A 30 -23.96 -22.16 -7.83
N HIS A 31 -22.85 -21.97 -7.14
CA HIS A 31 -21.97 -23.03 -6.67
C HIS A 31 -21.78 -23.00 -5.14
N PRO A 32 -22.83 -23.22 -4.32
CA PRO A 32 -22.78 -23.02 -2.87
C PRO A 32 -21.83 -24.00 -2.13
N LYS A 33 -21.43 -25.08 -2.80
CA LYS A 33 -20.48 -26.08 -2.27
C LYS A 33 -19.09 -25.96 -2.87
N ALA A 34 -18.82 -24.92 -3.70
CA ALA A 34 -17.53 -24.75 -4.31
C ALA A 34 -16.47 -24.43 -3.25
N ASP A 35 -15.32 -25.06 -3.40
CA ASP A 35 -14.16 -24.83 -2.55
C ASP A 35 -13.26 -23.77 -3.21
N LEU A 36 -13.59 -22.49 -2.98
CA LEU A 36 -12.92 -21.36 -3.58
C LEU A 36 -11.57 -21.08 -2.92
N ILE A 37 -10.50 -21.01 -3.70
CA ILE A 37 -9.16 -20.62 -3.24
C ILE A 37 -8.97 -19.12 -3.46
N HIS A 38 -8.58 -18.41 -2.39
CA HIS A 38 -8.48 -16.95 -2.39
C HIS A 38 -7.06 -16.44 -2.69
N LEU A 39 -6.69 -16.35 -3.98
CA LEU A 39 -5.42 -15.74 -4.42
C LEU A 39 -5.59 -14.28 -4.91
N GLY A 40 -6.76 -13.67 -4.73
CA GLY A 40 -7.04 -12.29 -5.10
C GLY A 40 -7.11 -11.31 -3.91
N THR A 41 -7.19 -11.82 -2.67
CA THR A 41 -7.32 -10.99 -1.48
C THR A 41 -5.99 -10.38 -1.05
N GLU A 42 -6.06 -9.21 -0.43
CA GLU A 42 -4.87 -8.51 0.08
C GLU A 42 -4.65 -8.74 1.58
N ASP A 43 -5.47 -9.57 2.22
CA ASP A 43 -5.35 -9.80 3.65
C ASP A 43 -4.38 -10.94 3.95
N VAL A 44 -3.63 -10.79 5.04
CA VAL A 44 -2.72 -11.80 5.55
C VAL A 44 -3.50 -12.85 6.36
N ILE A 45 -3.02 -14.10 6.36
CA ILE A 45 -3.72 -15.22 7.02
C ILE A 45 -3.01 -15.71 8.29
N LEU A 46 -1.74 -15.37 8.47
CA LEU A 46 -1.00 -15.77 9.65
C LEU A 46 -1.29 -14.82 10.82
N PRO A 47 -1.38 -15.35 12.06
CA PRO A 47 -1.70 -14.54 13.22
C PRO A 47 -0.58 -13.54 13.54
N ILE A 48 -0.96 -12.52 14.31
CA ILE A 48 0.00 -11.56 14.87
C ILE A 48 1.01 -12.27 15.77
N PRO A 49 2.21 -11.71 15.98
CA PRO A 49 3.17 -12.23 16.94
C PRO A 49 2.57 -12.35 18.34
N ALA A 50 2.78 -13.50 19.00
CA ALA A 50 2.21 -13.79 20.31
C ALA A 50 2.57 -12.69 21.33
N ILE A 51 3.82 -12.24 21.33
CA ILE A 51 4.27 -11.17 22.24
C ILE A 51 3.57 -9.83 22.00
N ALA A 52 3.11 -9.56 20.77
CA ALA A 52 2.29 -8.39 20.48
C ALA A 52 0.88 -8.55 21.05
N ALA A 53 0.28 -9.75 20.94
CA ALA A 53 -1.00 -10.06 21.56
C ALA A 53 -0.94 -9.90 23.09
N ASP A 54 0.11 -10.44 23.72
CA ASP A 54 0.35 -10.30 25.17
C ASP A 54 0.55 -8.84 25.60
N ALA A 55 1.25 -8.04 24.79
CA ALA A 55 1.44 -6.61 25.07
C ALA A 55 0.11 -5.83 25.00
N MET A 56 -0.74 -6.14 24.03
CA MET A 56 -2.08 -5.57 23.94
C MET A 56 -2.97 -5.99 25.09
N GLN A 57 -2.91 -7.25 25.53
CA GLN A 57 -3.67 -7.70 26.69
C GLN A 57 -3.26 -6.98 27.96
N ARG A 58 -1.95 -6.82 28.20
CA ARG A 58 -1.46 -6.00 29.33
C ARG A 58 -1.92 -4.55 29.25
N ALA A 59 -1.94 -3.98 28.05
CA ALA A 59 -2.43 -2.62 27.85
C ALA A 59 -3.93 -2.48 28.15
N ILE A 60 -4.75 -3.51 27.85
CA ILE A 60 -6.15 -3.56 28.25
C ILE A 60 -6.28 -3.63 29.76
N ASP A 61 -5.48 -4.47 30.44
CA ASP A 61 -5.49 -4.59 31.90
C ASP A 61 -5.07 -3.28 32.61
N GLU A 62 -4.13 -2.51 32.00
CA GLU A 62 -3.78 -1.15 32.45
C GLU A 62 -4.95 -0.19 32.31
N MET A 63 -5.66 -0.22 31.18
CA MET A 63 -6.83 0.63 30.93
C MET A 63 -8.00 0.33 31.86
N GLY A 64 -8.09 -0.87 32.41
CA GLY A 64 -9.11 -1.29 33.36
C GLY A 64 -8.86 -0.86 34.82
N LYS A 65 -7.74 -0.20 35.12
CA LYS A 65 -7.38 0.20 36.49
C LYS A 65 -7.29 1.72 36.59
N GLU A 66 -7.91 2.29 37.61
CA GLU A 66 -7.91 3.74 37.86
C GLU A 66 -6.49 4.34 37.88
N SER A 67 -5.53 3.65 38.53
CA SER A 67 -4.15 4.11 38.67
C SER A 67 -3.33 4.14 37.38
N THR A 68 -3.75 3.38 36.35
CA THR A 68 -3.02 3.24 35.09
C THR A 68 -3.88 3.57 33.86
N PHE A 69 -5.14 3.97 34.08
CA PHE A 69 -6.03 4.43 33.02
C PHE A 69 -5.40 5.56 32.21
N ARG A 70 -5.58 5.50 30.89
CA ARG A 70 -5.11 6.53 29.97
C ARG A 70 -6.29 7.06 29.15
N GLY A 71 -6.46 8.38 29.14
CA GLY A 71 -7.39 9.06 28.25
C GLY A 71 -6.81 9.19 26.82
N TYR A 72 -7.13 10.29 26.15
CA TYR A 72 -6.51 10.61 24.85
C TYR A 72 -4.99 10.63 24.96
N GLY A 73 -4.33 9.92 24.04
CA GLY A 73 -2.89 9.92 23.92
C GLY A 73 -2.34 11.17 23.22
N PRO A 74 -1.00 11.26 23.10
CA PRO A 74 -0.37 12.29 22.27
C PRO A 74 -0.80 12.15 20.81
N VAL A 75 -1.13 13.25 20.15
CA VAL A 75 -1.60 13.27 18.76
C VAL A 75 -0.63 12.60 17.78
N LYS A 76 0.67 12.77 17.99
CA LYS A 76 1.71 12.11 17.18
C LYS A 76 1.92 10.65 17.50
N GLY A 77 1.34 10.14 18.58
CA GLY A 77 1.60 8.82 19.16
C GLY A 77 2.52 8.87 20.38
N TYR A 78 2.62 7.74 21.04
CA TYR A 78 3.46 7.62 22.25
C TYR A 78 4.94 7.47 21.91
N ASN A 79 5.81 8.10 22.71
CA ASN A 79 7.26 8.07 22.51
C ASN A 79 7.82 6.64 22.50
N PHE A 80 7.27 5.71 23.31
CA PHE A 80 7.76 4.33 23.33
C PHE A 80 7.74 3.68 21.94
N LEU A 81 6.69 3.94 21.13
CA LEU A 81 6.60 3.41 19.78
C LEU A 81 7.44 4.25 18.79
N ILE A 82 7.41 5.58 18.91
CA ILE A 82 8.20 6.48 18.07
C ILE A 82 9.69 6.15 18.20
N ASP A 83 10.20 5.98 19.42
CA ASP A 83 11.61 5.64 19.69
C ASP A 83 11.96 4.25 19.15
N ALA A 84 11.02 3.28 19.27
CA ALA A 84 11.21 1.94 18.71
C ALA A 84 11.31 1.98 17.17
N ILE A 85 10.47 2.77 16.49
CA ILE A 85 10.51 2.99 15.03
C ILE A 85 11.86 3.63 14.64
N LEU A 86 12.25 4.72 15.28
CA LEU A 86 13.51 5.42 15.00
C LEU A 86 14.70 4.48 15.09
N LYS A 87 14.77 3.73 16.18
CA LYS A 87 15.87 2.80 16.47
C LYS A 87 15.95 1.63 15.49
N ASN A 88 14.80 1.11 15.04
CA ASN A 88 14.76 -0.17 14.31
C ASN A 88 14.52 -0.01 12.81
N ASP A 89 13.76 0.98 12.39
CA ASP A 89 13.37 1.12 10.98
C ASP A 89 14.26 2.13 10.23
N TYR A 90 14.95 3.05 10.94
CA TYR A 90 15.72 4.11 10.30
C TYR A 90 17.21 4.14 10.71
N ALA A 91 17.52 4.01 11.99
CA ALA A 91 18.91 4.06 12.46
C ALA A 91 19.82 3.00 11.80
N PRO A 92 19.38 1.76 11.50
CA PRO A 92 20.22 0.76 10.82
C PRO A 92 20.67 1.17 9.41
N TYR A 93 19.94 2.11 8.79
CA TYR A 93 20.26 2.66 7.46
C TYR A 93 20.98 4.01 7.53
N GLY A 94 21.41 4.43 8.72
CA GLY A 94 22.08 5.72 8.94
C GLY A 94 21.14 6.94 8.84
N ILE A 95 19.82 6.70 8.87
CA ILE A 95 18.79 7.73 8.79
C ILE A 95 18.44 8.18 10.21
N GLN A 96 18.43 9.49 10.43
CA GLN A 96 18.08 10.09 11.72
C GLN A 96 16.90 11.04 11.54
N PHE A 97 15.86 10.86 12.36
CA PHE A 97 14.73 11.76 12.49
C PHE A 97 14.59 12.18 13.95
N GLU A 98 14.00 13.36 14.13
CA GLU A 98 13.52 13.77 15.45
C GLU A 98 12.15 13.12 15.72
N PRO A 99 11.80 12.83 16.99
CA PRO A 99 10.49 12.26 17.33
C PRO A 99 9.31 13.08 16.78
N GLY A 100 9.48 14.40 16.63
CA GLY A 100 8.46 15.30 16.07
C GLY A 100 8.22 15.15 14.56
N GLU A 101 8.98 14.33 13.85
CA GLU A 101 8.81 14.06 12.41
C GLU A 101 8.01 12.78 12.14
N ILE A 102 7.66 12.01 13.18
CA ILE A 102 6.89 10.77 13.11
C ILE A 102 5.49 10.98 13.65
N PHE A 103 4.50 10.45 12.92
CA PHE A 103 3.08 10.48 13.28
C PHE A 103 2.52 9.07 13.22
N ILE A 104 2.08 8.54 14.35
CA ILE A 104 1.43 7.22 14.42
C ILE A 104 -0.01 7.33 13.92
N ASN A 105 -0.43 6.40 13.08
CA ASN A 105 -1.74 6.40 12.43
C ASN A 105 -2.45 5.04 12.51
N ASP A 106 -3.73 4.99 12.08
CA ASP A 106 -4.57 3.79 12.04
C ASP A 106 -4.33 2.91 10.81
N GLY A 107 -3.09 2.84 10.35
CA GLY A 107 -2.65 2.15 9.13
C GLY A 107 -2.54 3.11 7.94
N ALA A 108 -1.67 2.77 6.99
CA ALA A 108 -1.29 3.63 5.87
C ALA A 108 -2.48 4.25 5.12
N LYS A 109 -3.57 3.49 4.94
CA LYS A 109 -4.76 3.95 4.22
C LYS A 109 -5.39 5.21 4.84
N CYS A 110 -5.32 5.36 6.16
CA CYS A 110 -5.81 6.54 6.86
C CYS A 110 -5.08 7.80 6.39
N ASP A 111 -3.76 7.79 6.45
CA ASP A 111 -2.97 8.97 6.10
C ASP A 111 -2.88 9.21 4.59
N ILE A 112 -2.84 8.16 3.76
CA ILE A 112 -2.93 8.30 2.30
C ILE A 112 -4.23 9.02 1.91
N GLY A 113 -5.35 8.68 2.56
CA GLY A 113 -6.65 9.33 2.32
C GLY A 113 -6.71 10.78 2.80
N ASN A 114 -5.91 11.13 3.81
CA ASN A 114 -5.99 12.41 4.49
C ASN A 114 -4.91 13.42 4.09
N ILE A 115 -3.72 12.95 3.70
CA ILE A 115 -2.56 13.83 3.46
C ILE A 115 -2.83 14.89 2.39
N GLY A 116 -3.63 14.55 1.40
CA GLY A 116 -4.07 15.48 0.38
C GLY A 116 -4.80 16.70 0.93
N ASN A 117 -5.49 16.61 2.09
CA ASN A 117 -6.31 17.71 2.62
C ASN A 117 -5.51 18.93 3.05
N ILE A 118 -4.20 18.80 3.26
CA ILE A 118 -3.33 19.96 3.55
C ILE A 118 -2.75 20.61 2.29
N LEU A 119 -3.10 20.09 1.11
CA LEU A 119 -2.63 20.57 -0.20
C LEU A 119 -3.78 21.16 -1.01
N ARG A 120 -3.51 22.04 -1.95
CA ARG A 120 -4.52 22.65 -2.82
C ARG A 120 -5.17 21.62 -3.74
N HIS A 121 -6.43 21.87 -4.11
CA HIS A 121 -7.23 20.99 -4.96
C HIS A 121 -6.77 20.98 -6.42
N ASP A 122 -6.14 22.06 -6.89
CA ASP A 122 -5.68 22.26 -8.27
C ASP A 122 -4.25 21.74 -8.53
N ASN A 123 -3.58 21.13 -7.53
CA ASN A 123 -2.34 20.42 -7.76
C ASN A 123 -2.54 19.25 -8.73
N THR A 124 -1.66 19.12 -9.72
CA THR A 124 -1.62 17.97 -10.61
C THR A 124 -1.13 16.74 -9.85
N ILE A 125 -1.74 15.59 -10.13
CA ILE A 125 -1.45 14.33 -9.43
C ILE A 125 -0.83 13.33 -10.40
N GLY A 126 0.36 12.84 -10.10
CA GLY A 126 1.01 11.72 -10.80
C GLY A 126 0.74 10.41 -10.10
N ILE A 127 0.27 9.43 -10.85
CA ILE A 127 -0.04 8.09 -10.35
C ILE A 127 0.52 7.05 -11.32
N THR A 128 1.25 6.06 -10.80
CA THR A 128 1.70 4.94 -11.62
C THR A 128 0.51 4.11 -12.11
N ASP A 129 0.56 3.64 -13.35
CA ASP A 129 -0.49 2.81 -13.95
C ASP A 129 0.13 1.53 -14.54
N PRO A 130 -0.17 0.35 -13.93
CA PRO A 130 -1.18 0.07 -12.89
C PRO A 130 -0.71 0.39 -11.47
N THR A 131 -1.68 0.69 -10.59
CA THR A 131 -1.46 0.86 -9.15
C THR A 131 -2.74 0.57 -8.34
N HIS A 132 -2.61 0.54 -7.01
CA HIS A 132 -3.77 0.38 -6.14
C HIS A 132 -4.73 1.58 -6.27
N PRO A 133 -6.04 1.38 -6.49
CA PRO A 133 -6.99 2.45 -6.81
C PRO A 133 -7.21 3.46 -5.67
N MET A 134 -6.76 3.18 -4.45
CA MET A 134 -6.95 4.07 -3.31
C MET A 134 -6.36 5.47 -3.54
N TYR A 135 -5.26 5.62 -4.28
CA TYR A 135 -4.63 6.91 -4.55
C TYR A 135 -5.51 7.79 -5.44
N ILE A 136 -6.11 7.20 -6.49
CA ILE A 136 -7.08 7.88 -7.35
C ILE A 136 -8.37 8.15 -6.58
N ASN A 137 -8.94 7.12 -5.95
CA ASN A 137 -10.25 7.23 -5.30
C ASN A 137 -10.26 8.27 -4.17
N SER A 138 -9.23 8.31 -3.33
CA SER A 138 -9.12 9.36 -2.30
C SER A 138 -8.99 10.76 -2.91
N SER A 139 -8.29 10.88 -4.02
CA SER A 139 -8.15 12.15 -4.75
C SER A 139 -9.47 12.58 -5.41
N VAL A 140 -10.27 11.64 -5.94
CA VAL A 140 -11.61 11.92 -6.47
C VAL A 140 -12.53 12.45 -5.37
N LEU A 141 -12.61 11.75 -4.23
CA LEU A 141 -13.45 12.17 -3.09
C LEU A 141 -13.07 13.55 -2.55
N SER A 142 -11.79 13.91 -2.69
CA SER A 142 -11.26 15.21 -2.29
C SER A 142 -11.37 16.30 -3.39
N GLY A 143 -11.98 15.98 -4.57
CA GLY A 143 -12.17 16.92 -5.66
C GLY A 143 -10.89 17.35 -6.38
N ARG A 144 -9.84 16.50 -6.41
CA ARG A 144 -8.50 16.85 -6.94
C ARG A 144 -8.25 16.37 -8.35
N THR A 145 -9.08 15.48 -8.86
CA THR A 145 -8.83 14.77 -10.11
C THR A 145 -9.33 15.49 -11.35
N GLY A 146 -10.02 16.63 -11.18
CA GLY A 146 -10.72 17.27 -12.29
C GLY A 146 -11.97 16.49 -12.72
N GLU A 147 -12.27 16.54 -14.02
CA GLU A 147 -13.42 15.84 -14.60
C GLU A 147 -13.00 14.50 -15.22
N MET A 148 -13.96 13.58 -15.30
CA MET A 148 -13.75 12.30 -15.96
C MET A 148 -13.83 12.47 -17.47
N GLU A 149 -12.79 12.04 -18.18
CA GLU A 149 -12.72 12.05 -19.64
C GLU A 149 -13.48 10.86 -20.26
N LYS A 150 -13.70 10.89 -21.58
CA LYS A 150 -14.45 9.85 -22.30
C LYS A 150 -13.81 8.46 -22.21
N ASP A 151 -12.51 8.39 -22.02
CA ASP A 151 -11.75 7.14 -21.90
C ASP A 151 -11.69 6.62 -20.46
N GLY A 152 -12.34 7.29 -19.50
CA GLY A 152 -12.37 6.96 -18.09
C GLY A 152 -11.17 7.49 -17.29
N SER A 153 -10.28 8.23 -17.92
CA SER A 153 -9.19 8.94 -17.24
C SER A 153 -9.70 10.21 -16.53
N TRP A 154 -8.90 10.78 -15.65
CA TRP A 154 -9.19 12.04 -14.96
C TRP A 154 -8.31 13.17 -15.50
N SER A 155 -8.91 14.31 -15.82
CA SER A 155 -8.24 15.43 -16.52
C SER A 155 -7.07 16.06 -15.76
N ASN A 156 -7.06 15.98 -14.41
CA ASN A 156 -5.97 16.51 -13.56
C ASN A 156 -5.03 15.43 -13.03
N VAL A 157 -5.08 14.22 -13.63
CA VAL A 157 -4.22 13.09 -13.25
C VAL A 157 -3.27 12.74 -14.38
N ILE A 158 -1.98 12.71 -14.06
CA ILE A 158 -0.91 12.26 -14.95
C ILE A 158 -0.67 10.77 -14.67
N TYR A 159 -1.06 9.92 -15.60
CA TYR A 159 -0.84 8.48 -15.51
C TYR A 159 0.59 8.16 -15.97
N ILE A 160 1.39 7.63 -15.05
CA ILE A 160 2.80 7.28 -15.27
C ILE A 160 2.88 5.82 -15.69
N PRO A 161 3.23 5.52 -16.96
CA PRO A 161 3.14 4.16 -17.46
C PRO A 161 4.12 3.21 -16.78
N CYS A 162 3.60 2.08 -16.28
CA CYS A 162 4.36 0.94 -15.84
C CYS A 162 3.96 -0.26 -16.72
N ARG A 163 4.77 -0.60 -17.69
CA ARG A 163 4.46 -1.58 -18.74
C ARG A 163 5.47 -2.72 -18.74
N GLU A 164 5.14 -3.80 -19.44
CA GLU A 164 6.07 -4.92 -19.66
C GLU A 164 7.38 -4.42 -20.31
N SER A 165 7.31 -3.46 -21.22
CA SER A 165 8.45 -2.90 -21.95
C SER A 165 9.46 -2.17 -21.06
N ASN A 166 9.02 -1.58 -19.96
CA ASN A 166 9.89 -0.92 -18.97
C ASN A 166 10.00 -1.73 -17.66
N HIS A 167 9.71 -3.04 -17.70
CA HIS A 167 9.74 -3.94 -16.55
C HIS A 167 8.90 -3.45 -15.36
N PHE A 168 7.82 -2.74 -15.61
CA PHE A 168 6.94 -2.09 -14.63
C PHE A 168 7.66 -1.08 -13.72
N ILE A 169 8.80 -0.55 -14.17
CA ILE A 169 9.50 0.57 -13.53
C ILE A 169 8.95 1.85 -14.12
N PRO A 170 8.44 2.80 -13.31
CA PRO A 170 7.85 4.03 -13.83
C PRO A 170 8.91 4.96 -14.44
N GLU A 171 8.63 5.48 -15.62
CA GLU A 171 9.42 6.53 -16.24
C GLU A 171 9.06 7.90 -15.65
N LEU A 172 10.05 8.81 -15.59
CA LEU A 172 9.78 10.17 -15.13
C LEU A 172 8.82 10.88 -16.08
N PRO A 173 7.85 11.65 -15.57
CA PRO A 173 7.00 12.47 -16.42
C PRO A 173 7.80 13.49 -17.23
N SER A 174 7.39 13.74 -18.47
CA SER A 174 7.98 14.77 -19.32
C SER A 174 7.56 16.19 -18.95
N GLN A 175 6.57 16.33 -18.09
CA GLN A 175 6.05 17.60 -17.58
C GLN A 175 6.12 17.63 -16.05
N ARG A 176 6.04 18.83 -15.49
CA ARG A 176 5.96 19.01 -14.05
C ARG A 176 4.67 18.39 -13.50
N VAL A 177 4.78 17.68 -12.39
CA VAL A 177 3.68 17.14 -11.61
C VAL A 177 3.84 17.61 -10.17
N ASP A 178 2.78 18.13 -9.54
CA ASP A 178 2.91 18.73 -8.22
C ASP A 178 3.00 17.68 -7.12
N ILE A 179 2.24 16.59 -7.24
CA ILE A 179 2.19 15.48 -6.26
C ILE A 179 2.32 14.16 -7.00
N VAL A 180 3.24 13.29 -6.58
CA VAL A 180 3.37 11.93 -7.13
C VAL A 180 3.22 10.90 -6.03
N TYR A 181 2.30 9.95 -6.24
CA TYR A 181 2.16 8.77 -5.38
C TYR A 181 3.04 7.64 -5.91
N LEU A 182 3.92 7.13 -5.05
CA LEU A 182 4.79 5.99 -5.34
C LEU A 182 4.55 4.89 -4.30
N CYS A 183 4.09 3.73 -4.75
CA CYS A 183 3.93 2.54 -3.90
C CYS A 183 5.00 1.52 -4.28
N TYR A 184 6.01 1.35 -3.43
CA TYR A 184 7.08 0.38 -3.69
C TYR A 184 7.61 -0.25 -2.40
N PRO A 185 7.70 -1.61 -2.40
CA PRO A 185 7.26 -2.57 -3.45
C PRO A 185 5.82 -2.35 -3.88
N ASN A 186 5.57 -2.45 -5.20
CA ASN A 186 4.30 -2.04 -5.79
C ASN A 186 3.19 -3.09 -5.60
N ASN A 187 2.01 -2.63 -5.29
CA ASN A 187 0.76 -3.34 -5.47
C ASN A 187 0.04 -2.73 -6.69
N PRO A 188 -0.17 -3.46 -7.82
CA PRO A 188 -0.28 -4.93 -7.92
C PRO A 188 0.94 -5.68 -8.46
N THR A 189 1.94 -5.03 -9.05
CA THR A 189 2.96 -5.68 -9.88
C THR A 189 4.00 -6.48 -9.08
N GLY A 190 4.13 -6.23 -7.78
CA GLY A 190 5.15 -6.83 -6.93
C GLY A 190 6.59 -6.38 -7.24
N ILE A 191 6.75 -5.31 -8.03
CA ILE A 191 8.06 -4.75 -8.39
C ILE A 191 8.52 -3.75 -7.32
N ALA A 192 9.79 -3.81 -6.98
CA ALA A 192 10.45 -2.83 -6.12
C ALA A 192 11.40 -1.95 -6.95
N LEU A 193 11.62 -0.70 -6.51
CA LEU A 193 12.51 0.22 -7.22
C LEU A 193 13.95 0.08 -6.74
N PRO A 194 14.90 -0.18 -7.66
CA PRO A 194 16.33 -0.11 -7.35
C PRO A 194 16.74 1.32 -6.93
N ARG A 195 17.82 1.40 -6.17
CA ARG A 195 18.35 2.66 -5.63
C ARG A 195 18.56 3.74 -6.70
N ASN A 196 19.08 3.36 -7.88
CA ASN A 196 19.29 4.28 -8.99
C ASN A 196 17.98 4.87 -9.53
N GLU A 197 16.92 4.07 -9.62
CA GLU A 197 15.60 4.53 -10.08
C GLU A 197 14.95 5.44 -9.04
N LEU A 198 15.00 5.06 -7.77
CA LEU A 198 14.48 5.90 -6.69
C LEU A 198 15.22 7.25 -6.60
N LYS A 199 16.54 7.25 -6.88
CA LYS A 199 17.34 8.50 -6.97
C LYS A 199 16.88 9.41 -8.10
N LYS A 200 16.48 8.87 -9.25
CA LYS A 200 15.92 9.67 -10.35
C LYS A 200 14.65 10.40 -9.91
N TRP A 201 13.77 9.71 -9.18
CA TRP A 201 12.54 10.30 -8.65
C TRP A 201 12.81 11.41 -7.63
N VAL A 202 13.77 11.22 -6.73
CA VAL A 202 14.16 12.27 -5.76
C VAL A 202 14.75 13.48 -6.49
N ASN A 203 15.62 13.27 -7.48
CA ASN A 203 16.18 14.36 -8.27
C ASN A 203 15.10 15.12 -9.07
N TYR A 204 14.21 14.38 -9.75
CA TYR A 204 13.05 14.98 -10.43
C TYR A 204 12.23 15.85 -9.48
N ALA A 205 11.95 15.36 -8.28
CA ALA A 205 11.17 16.09 -7.28
C ALA A 205 11.88 17.36 -6.78
N LEU A 206 13.20 17.31 -6.61
CA LEU A 206 14.02 18.47 -6.24
C LEU A 206 14.05 19.53 -7.34
N GLU A 207 14.12 19.09 -8.60
CA GLU A 207 14.21 19.99 -9.78
C GLU A 207 12.86 20.64 -10.12
N ASN A 208 11.74 19.97 -9.80
CA ASN A 208 10.40 20.39 -10.18
C ASN A 208 9.54 20.88 -9.02
N ASP A 209 10.06 20.98 -7.80
CA ASP A 209 9.27 21.24 -6.59
C ASP A 209 8.08 20.28 -6.45
N THR A 210 8.28 19.00 -6.76
CA THR A 210 7.28 17.93 -6.67
C THR A 210 7.27 17.31 -5.27
N LEU A 211 6.09 17.07 -4.71
CA LEU A 211 5.94 16.28 -3.49
C LEU A 211 5.80 14.79 -3.84
N LEU A 212 6.69 13.96 -3.31
CA LEU A 212 6.58 12.51 -3.37
C LEU A 212 5.84 11.99 -2.15
N ILE A 213 4.76 11.23 -2.34
CA ILE A 213 4.06 10.49 -1.29
C ILE A 213 4.37 9.02 -1.49
N CYS A 214 5.25 8.48 -0.64
CA CYS A 214 5.78 7.13 -0.77
C CYS A 214 5.04 6.19 0.17
N ASP A 215 4.30 5.23 -0.40
CA ASP A 215 3.69 4.13 0.35
C ASP A 215 4.68 2.97 0.45
N SER A 216 5.22 2.78 1.64
CA SER A 216 6.22 1.75 1.98
C SER A 216 5.62 0.57 2.75
N THR A 217 4.31 0.29 2.57
CA THR A 217 3.59 -0.78 3.30
C THR A 217 4.23 -2.16 3.14
N TYR A 218 4.90 -2.41 2.01
CA TYR A 218 5.53 -3.71 1.71
C TYR A 218 7.05 -3.73 1.94
N LYS A 219 7.64 -2.69 2.51
CA LYS A 219 9.11 -2.59 2.68
C LYS A 219 9.75 -3.78 3.41
N ALA A 220 9.01 -4.41 4.33
CA ALA A 220 9.50 -5.58 5.08
C ALA A 220 9.69 -6.85 4.21
N TYR A 221 9.14 -6.88 3.01
CA TYR A 221 9.28 -7.98 2.06
C TYR A 221 10.49 -7.85 1.13
N ILE A 222 11.17 -6.71 1.13
CA ILE A 222 12.34 -6.44 0.30
C ILE A 222 13.46 -7.44 0.63
N GLN A 223 13.99 -8.13 -0.39
CA GLN A 223 15.08 -9.10 -0.28
C GLN A 223 16.29 -8.69 -1.13
N GLY A 224 16.10 -7.80 -2.10
CA GLY A 224 17.16 -7.34 -2.99
C GLY A 224 18.15 -6.41 -2.25
N PRO A 225 19.48 -6.65 -2.33
CA PRO A 225 20.47 -5.83 -1.61
C PRO A 225 20.55 -4.40 -2.11
N ASP A 226 20.17 -4.14 -3.36
CA ASP A 226 20.24 -2.81 -3.99
C ASP A 226 18.92 -2.02 -3.89
N ILE A 227 17.92 -2.57 -3.18
CA ILE A 227 16.61 -1.96 -3.04
C ILE A 227 16.53 -1.25 -1.70
N PRO A 228 16.33 0.08 -1.68
CA PRO A 228 16.16 0.83 -0.43
C PRO A 228 14.92 0.38 0.34
N HIS A 229 15.03 0.30 1.66
CA HIS A 229 13.90 0.05 2.57
C HIS A 229 13.13 1.33 2.90
N SER A 230 13.73 2.49 2.62
CA SER A 230 13.12 3.81 2.79
C SER A 230 13.59 4.75 1.70
N ILE A 231 12.69 5.65 1.26
CA ILE A 231 13.03 6.76 0.35
C ILE A 231 14.16 7.62 0.93
N TYR A 232 14.26 7.70 2.25
CA TYR A 232 15.22 8.56 2.93
C TYR A 232 16.66 8.02 2.93
N GLU A 233 16.88 6.81 2.40
CA GLU A 233 18.23 6.37 2.04
C GLU A 233 18.79 7.12 0.83
N ILE A 234 17.94 7.88 0.11
CA ILE A 234 18.33 8.71 -1.03
C ILE A 234 18.56 10.15 -0.53
N LYS A 235 19.78 10.67 -0.78
CA LYS A 235 20.14 12.04 -0.43
C LYS A 235 19.18 13.05 -1.06
N GLY A 236 18.62 13.94 -0.27
CA GLY A 236 17.68 14.99 -0.70
C GLY A 236 16.22 14.62 -0.49
N ALA A 237 15.87 13.36 -0.25
CA ALA A 237 14.49 12.91 -0.08
C ALA A 237 13.75 13.63 1.07
N ARG A 238 14.45 14.00 2.16
CA ARG A 238 13.85 14.74 3.30
C ARG A 238 13.22 16.09 2.89
N LYS A 239 13.63 16.67 1.75
CA LYS A 239 13.11 17.95 1.25
C LYS A 239 11.90 17.79 0.36
N VAL A 240 11.62 16.58 -0.16
CA VAL A 240 10.62 16.35 -1.21
C VAL A 240 9.69 15.17 -0.96
N ALA A 241 9.87 14.39 0.10
CA ALA A 241 9.11 13.17 0.30
C ALA A 241 8.44 13.08 1.67
N ILE A 242 7.24 12.51 1.67
CA ILE A 242 6.53 11.93 2.82
C ILE A 242 6.57 10.42 2.65
N GLU A 243 6.91 9.68 3.71
CA GLU A 243 6.86 8.23 3.70
C GLU A 243 5.76 7.71 4.63
N ILE A 244 4.91 6.82 4.13
CA ILE A 244 3.79 6.22 4.87
C ILE A 244 4.06 4.72 5.01
N CYS A 245 4.05 4.24 6.24
CA CYS A 245 4.39 2.87 6.61
C CYS A 245 3.24 2.19 7.36
N SER A 246 3.20 0.86 7.35
CA SER A 246 2.13 0.10 8.00
C SER A 246 2.65 -1.20 8.60
N PHE A 247 2.13 -1.57 9.76
CA PHE A 247 2.34 -2.90 10.36
C PHE A 247 1.36 -3.95 9.82
N SER A 248 0.41 -3.55 8.97
CA SER A 248 -0.66 -4.43 8.47
C SER A 248 -0.13 -5.70 7.80
N LYS A 249 0.79 -5.56 6.84
CA LYS A 249 1.21 -6.68 6.00
C LYS A 249 2.39 -7.47 6.58
N CYS A 250 3.30 -6.80 7.29
CA CYS A 250 4.46 -7.47 7.88
C CYS A 250 4.12 -8.24 9.17
N ALA A 251 3.17 -7.72 9.98
CA ALA A 251 2.90 -8.24 11.32
C ALA A 251 1.44 -8.67 11.56
N GLY A 252 0.60 -8.72 10.53
CA GLY A 252 -0.80 -9.13 10.67
C GLY A 252 -1.72 -8.08 11.30
N PHE A 253 -1.34 -6.82 11.30
CA PHE A 253 -2.11 -5.72 11.91
C PHE A 253 -3.25 -5.20 11.04
N THR A 254 -3.72 -5.98 10.08
CA THR A 254 -4.83 -5.59 9.20
C THR A 254 -6.11 -5.27 9.96
N GLY A 255 -6.42 -6.00 11.04
CA GLY A 255 -7.56 -5.75 11.91
C GLY A 255 -7.26 -4.86 13.12
N ILE A 256 -5.99 -4.72 13.54
CA ILE A 256 -5.57 -3.93 14.72
C ILE A 256 -5.46 -2.46 14.39
N ARG A 257 -5.08 -2.12 13.18
CA ARG A 257 -4.94 -0.77 12.65
C ARG A 257 -3.83 0.03 13.31
N CYS A 258 -2.59 -0.13 12.85
CA CYS A 258 -1.46 0.70 13.26
C CYS A 258 -0.46 0.85 12.09
N GLY A 259 0.08 2.04 11.95
CA GLY A 259 1.11 2.43 11.01
C GLY A 259 1.74 3.75 11.45
N TYR A 260 2.53 4.35 10.57
CA TYR A 260 3.12 5.65 10.84
C TYR A 260 3.46 6.40 9.56
N THR A 261 3.53 7.70 9.66
CA THR A 261 3.90 8.61 8.59
C THR A 261 5.08 9.46 9.01
N ILE A 262 6.09 9.58 8.13
CA ILE A 262 7.21 10.48 8.31
C ILE A 262 6.95 11.74 7.49
N VAL A 263 6.93 12.88 8.18
CA VAL A 263 6.88 14.21 7.58
C VAL A 263 8.08 15.01 8.04
N PRO A 264 9.17 15.06 7.26
CA PRO A 264 10.39 15.75 7.67
C PRO A 264 10.16 17.25 7.90
N LYS A 265 10.87 17.82 8.89
CA LYS A 265 10.84 19.27 9.15
C LYS A 265 11.41 20.10 8.00
N GLU A 266 12.29 19.51 7.19
CA GLU A 266 12.88 20.14 6.01
C GLU A 266 11.89 20.24 4.83
N LEU A 267 10.82 19.44 4.86
CA LEU A 267 9.84 19.40 3.78
C LEU A 267 8.96 20.63 3.77
N THR A 268 8.89 21.30 2.62
CA THR A 268 8.10 22.53 2.44
C THR A 268 7.15 22.41 1.27
N ALA A 269 6.06 23.19 1.30
CA ALA A 269 5.22 23.48 0.15
C ALA A 269 5.14 25.00 -0.07
N VAL A 270 4.65 25.41 -1.24
CA VAL A 270 4.58 26.81 -1.63
C VAL A 270 3.15 27.32 -1.55
N THR A 271 2.94 28.50 -0.97
CA THR A 271 1.64 29.19 -0.96
C THR A 271 1.41 29.89 -2.32
N LEU A 272 0.18 30.40 -2.54
CA LEU A 272 -0.11 31.21 -3.74
C LEU A 272 0.72 32.50 -3.85
N SER A 273 1.17 33.03 -2.71
CA SER A 273 2.06 34.21 -2.67
C SER A 273 3.53 33.85 -2.93
N GLY A 274 3.86 32.55 -3.13
CA GLY A 274 5.22 32.09 -3.33
C GLY A 274 6.02 31.84 -2.06
N GLU A 275 5.43 31.96 -0.88
CA GLU A 275 6.07 31.70 0.39
C GLU A 275 6.25 30.17 0.59
N ARG A 276 7.46 29.75 1.05
CA ARG A 276 7.71 28.37 1.44
C ARG A 276 7.34 28.15 2.91
N VAL A 277 6.44 27.18 3.12
CA VAL A 277 5.94 26.81 4.45
C VAL A 277 6.28 25.35 4.74
N GLN A 278 6.74 25.04 5.95
CA GLN A 278 7.03 23.69 6.39
C GLN A 278 5.72 22.88 6.47
N LEU A 279 5.70 21.67 5.89
CA LEU A 279 4.53 20.79 5.92
C LEU A 279 4.33 20.08 7.27
N ASN A 280 5.41 19.84 8.02
CA ASN A 280 5.33 19.12 9.31
C ASN A 280 4.37 19.79 10.31
N PRO A 281 4.49 21.11 10.64
CA PRO A 281 3.56 21.76 11.56
C PRO A 281 2.12 21.82 11.00
N ILE A 282 1.94 21.92 9.67
CA ILE A 282 0.61 21.91 9.04
C ILE A 282 -0.04 20.54 9.21
N TRP A 283 0.73 19.45 8.98
CA TRP A 283 0.24 18.09 9.19
C TRP A 283 -0.08 17.83 10.66
N GLU A 284 0.77 18.29 11.59
CA GLU A 284 0.49 18.20 13.03
C GLU A 284 -0.82 18.93 13.40
N GLN A 285 -1.04 20.11 12.86
CA GLN A 285 -2.28 20.87 13.09
C GLN A 285 -3.50 20.12 12.53
N TYR A 286 -3.39 19.54 11.33
CA TYR A 286 -4.44 18.72 10.74
C TYR A 286 -4.79 17.54 11.65
N GLN A 287 -3.78 16.81 12.13
CA GLN A 287 -3.94 15.69 13.04
C GLN A 287 -4.62 16.10 14.35
N LYS A 288 -4.25 17.24 14.93
CA LYS A 288 -4.89 17.78 16.14
C LYS A 288 -6.39 18.10 15.96
N ILE A 289 -6.78 18.50 14.76
CA ILE A 289 -8.18 18.91 14.46
C ILE A 289 -9.04 17.72 14.06
N ARG A 290 -8.49 16.77 13.32
CA ARG A 290 -9.25 15.70 12.67
C ARG A 290 -9.08 14.32 13.29
N TYR A 291 -8.08 14.16 14.16
CA TYR A 291 -7.67 12.86 14.67
C TYR A 291 -7.10 12.97 16.08
N ASN A 292 -7.56 12.15 17.00
CA ASN A 292 -7.11 12.16 18.40
C ASN A 292 -6.00 11.13 18.69
N GLY A 293 -5.33 10.63 17.66
CA GLY A 293 -4.27 9.64 17.78
C GLY A 293 -4.77 8.19 17.78
N THR A 294 -3.85 7.29 17.46
CA THR A 294 -4.07 5.84 17.43
C THR A 294 -4.25 5.31 18.86
N SER A 295 -5.05 4.25 19.00
CA SER A 295 -5.29 3.54 20.26
C SER A 295 -3.98 3.21 21.00
N TYR A 296 -3.95 3.46 22.32
CA TYR A 296 -2.85 3.04 23.20
C TYR A 296 -2.56 1.54 23.07
N ILE A 297 -3.61 0.72 23.04
CA ILE A 297 -3.53 -0.74 22.94
C ILE A 297 -2.85 -1.16 21.63
N SER A 298 -3.25 -0.56 20.51
CA SER A 298 -2.63 -0.83 19.21
C SER A 298 -1.15 -0.42 19.19
N GLN A 299 -0.81 0.72 19.79
CA GLN A 299 0.57 1.18 19.86
C GLN A 299 1.45 0.31 20.76
N LYS A 300 0.92 -0.23 21.88
CA LYS A 300 1.65 -1.20 22.74
C LYS A 300 1.91 -2.52 22.01
N GLY A 301 0.94 -2.99 21.23
CA GLY A 301 1.13 -4.14 20.35
C GLY A 301 2.21 -3.86 19.29
N ALA A 302 2.19 -2.68 18.67
CA ALA A 302 3.15 -2.29 17.66
C ALA A 302 4.57 -2.11 18.22
N GLU A 303 4.73 -1.55 19.43
CA GLU A 303 6.02 -1.48 20.13
C GLU A 303 6.62 -2.87 20.31
N ALA A 304 5.81 -3.83 20.75
CA ALA A 304 6.25 -5.22 21.00
C ALA A 304 6.74 -5.94 19.74
N LEU A 305 6.36 -5.48 18.53
CA LEU A 305 6.87 -6.03 17.27
C LEU A 305 8.39 -5.85 17.09
N TYR A 306 9.00 -4.93 17.82
CA TYR A 306 10.43 -4.67 17.76
C TYR A 306 11.25 -5.55 18.70
N SER A 307 10.62 -6.40 19.50
CA SER A 307 11.35 -7.39 20.30
C SER A 307 12.03 -8.45 19.42
N PRO A 308 13.12 -9.09 19.89
CA PRO A 308 13.79 -10.15 19.13
C PRO A 308 12.85 -11.30 18.74
N GLU A 309 11.95 -11.71 19.65
CA GLU A 309 11.00 -12.80 19.47
C GLU A 309 9.97 -12.45 18.39
N ALA A 310 9.41 -11.23 18.42
CA ALA A 310 8.45 -10.78 17.41
C ALA A 310 9.12 -10.63 16.02
N LYS A 311 10.32 -10.07 15.97
CA LYS A 311 11.10 -9.96 14.72
C LYS A 311 11.34 -11.34 14.08
N GLU A 312 11.68 -12.33 14.89
CA GLU A 312 11.89 -13.69 14.38
C GLU A 312 10.58 -14.30 13.86
N GLN A 313 9.45 -14.10 14.55
CA GLN A 313 8.15 -14.57 14.07
C GLN A 313 7.73 -13.85 12.78
N ILE A 314 7.89 -12.54 12.71
CA ILE A 314 7.63 -11.72 11.50
C ILE A 314 8.48 -12.25 10.34
N ARG A 315 9.77 -12.47 10.55
CA ARG A 315 10.68 -13.02 9.54
C ARG A 315 10.21 -14.38 9.03
N LYS A 316 9.78 -15.28 9.91
CA LYS A 316 9.21 -16.58 9.53
C LYS A 316 7.95 -16.44 8.69
N ASN A 317 7.04 -15.54 9.09
CA ASN A 317 5.80 -15.28 8.36
C ASN A 317 6.07 -14.72 6.96
N ILE A 318 7.01 -13.77 6.84
CA ILE A 318 7.44 -13.22 5.54
C ILE A 318 8.04 -14.32 4.65
N ILE A 319 8.95 -15.14 5.20
CA ILE A 319 9.55 -16.27 4.49
C ILE A 319 8.47 -17.24 4.01
N TYR A 320 7.47 -17.54 4.84
CA TYR A 320 6.35 -18.40 4.48
C TYR A 320 5.62 -17.88 3.23
N TYR A 321 5.19 -16.62 3.24
CA TYR A 321 4.51 -16.01 2.09
C TYR A 321 5.42 -15.92 0.85
N MET A 322 6.69 -15.57 1.04
CA MET A 322 7.62 -15.48 -0.10
C MET A 322 7.98 -16.85 -0.68
N ASN A 323 7.92 -17.94 0.13
CA ASN A 323 8.03 -19.31 -0.38
C ASN A 323 6.80 -19.68 -1.23
N ASN A 324 5.58 -19.31 -0.79
CA ASN A 324 4.37 -19.48 -1.59
C ASN A 324 4.50 -18.72 -2.92
N ALA A 325 4.93 -17.45 -2.89
CA ALA A 325 5.10 -16.64 -4.09
C ALA A 325 6.08 -17.31 -5.08
N ARG A 326 7.23 -17.77 -4.59
CA ARG A 326 8.23 -18.46 -5.44
C ARG A 326 7.70 -19.77 -6.04
N MET A 327 6.97 -20.55 -5.25
CA MET A 327 6.36 -21.81 -5.70
C MET A 327 5.32 -21.56 -6.78
N ILE A 328 4.36 -20.64 -6.56
CA ILE A 328 3.34 -20.27 -7.54
C ILE A 328 4.00 -19.74 -8.82
N LYS A 329 4.97 -18.80 -8.68
CA LYS A 329 5.69 -18.22 -9.83
C LYS A 329 6.34 -19.30 -10.69
N LYS A 330 7.16 -20.17 -10.08
CA LYS A 330 7.87 -21.25 -10.79
C LYS A 330 6.91 -22.19 -11.51
N ALA A 331 5.79 -22.53 -10.88
CA ALA A 331 4.81 -23.41 -11.48
C ALA A 331 4.12 -22.78 -12.70
N LEU A 332 3.70 -21.50 -12.59
CA LEU A 332 3.09 -20.78 -13.71
C LEU A 332 4.08 -20.55 -14.88
N GLU A 333 5.34 -20.26 -14.58
CA GLU A 333 6.40 -20.12 -15.59
C GLU A 333 6.66 -21.46 -16.31
N ASN A 334 6.62 -22.59 -15.58
CA ASN A 334 6.72 -23.93 -16.19
C ASN A 334 5.54 -24.27 -17.13
N MET A 335 4.38 -23.63 -16.95
CA MET A 335 3.23 -23.72 -17.86
C MET A 335 3.34 -22.75 -19.05
N GLY A 336 4.46 -22.01 -19.18
CA GLY A 336 4.69 -21.03 -20.25
C GLY A 336 4.09 -19.65 -20.01
N LEU A 337 3.55 -19.37 -18.82
CA LEU A 337 3.06 -18.04 -18.48
C LEU A 337 4.20 -17.10 -18.11
N LYS A 338 4.08 -15.81 -18.47
CA LYS A 338 4.99 -14.77 -18.00
C LYS A 338 4.51 -14.23 -16.65
N VAL A 339 5.39 -14.26 -15.65
CA VAL A 339 5.08 -13.83 -14.28
C VAL A 339 6.11 -12.82 -13.79
N TYR A 340 5.62 -11.66 -13.35
CA TYR A 340 6.42 -10.60 -12.73
C TYR A 340 6.17 -10.56 -11.22
N GLY A 341 7.01 -9.86 -10.47
CA GLY A 341 6.90 -9.79 -9.01
C GLY A 341 7.29 -11.10 -8.30
N GLY A 342 6.79 -11.29 -7.07
CA GLY A 342 7.05 -12.48 -6.25
C GLY A 342 8.47 -12.58 -5.70
N LYS A 343 9.27 -11.50 -5.74
CA LYS A 343 10.63 -11.42 -5.21
C LYS A 343 10.72 -10.51 -3.98
N ASP A 344 10.25 -9.28 -4.11
CA ASP A 344 10.33 -8.26 -3.07
C ASP A 344 8.94 -7.84 -2.56
N ALA A 345 7.91 -8.57 -2.95
CA ALA A 345 6.54 -8.46 -2.48
C ALA A 345 5.79 -9.79 -2.70
N PRO A 346 4.73 -10.07 -1.93
CA PRO A 346 3.96 -11.32 -2.04
C PRO A 346 2.95 -11.29 -3.21
N TYR A 347 3.15 -10.42 -4.19
CA TYR A 347 2.30 -10.26 -5.37
C TYR A 347 2.96 -10.82 -6.62
N LEU A 348 2.14 -11.51 -7.41
CA LEU A 348 2.48 -12.09 -8.70
C LEU A 348 1.61 -11.42 -9.76
N TRP A 349 2.24 -10.78 -10.72
CA TRP A 349 1.61 -10.11 -11.84
C TRP A 349 1.73 -11.00 -13.06
N VAL A 350 0.64 -11.70 -13.39
CA VAL A 350 0.63 -12.78 -14.38
C VAL A 350 0.06 -12.27 -15.68
N LYS A 351 0.81 -12.41 -16.77
CA LYS A 351 0.33 -12.06 -18.10
C LYS A 351 -0.75 -13.03 -18.55
N VAL A 352 -1.88 -12.49 -18.97
CA VAL A 352 -3.03 -13.25 -19.45
C VAL A 352 -2.72 -13.88 -20.82
N PRO A 353 -3.03 -15.18 -21.03
CA PRO A 353 -2.91 -15.82 -22.34
C PRO A 353 -3.81 -15.16 -23.39
N ARG A 354 -3.27 -14.84 -24.58
CA ARG A 354 -4.07 -14.35 -25.68
C ARG A 354 -5.02 -15.43 -26.21
N PRO A 355 -6.24 -15.09 -26.66
CA PRO A 355 -6.78 -13.74 -26.89
C PRO A 355 -7.62 -13.17 -25.72
N LEU A 356 -7.48 -13.70 -24.49
CA LEU A 356 -8.32 -13.32 -23.35
C LEU A 356 -7.98 -11.92 -22.82
N SER A 357 -9.03 -11.20 -22.34
CA SER A 357 -8.86 -10.01 -21.52
C SER A 357 -8.61 -10.40 -20.05
N SER A 358 -8.15 -9.44 -19.25
CA SER A 358 -7.93 -9.63 -17.80
C SER A 358 -9.20 -10.10 -17.09
N MET A 359 -10.37 -9.52 -17.42
CA MET A 359 -11.65 -9.90 -16.86
C MET A 359 -12.09 -11.30 -17.30
N LYS A 360 -11.92 -11.66 -18.59
CA LYS A 360 -12.25 -13.00 -19.08
C LYS A 360 -11.39 -14.09 -18.48
N PHE A 361 -10.12 -13.80 -18.25
CA PHE A 361 -9.25 -14.76 -17.58
C PHE A 361 -9.56 -14.89 -16.08
N PHE A 362 -9.93 -13.80 -15.42
CA PHE A 362 -10.47 -13.84 -14.07
C PHE A 362 -11.72 -14.72 -13.98
N GLU A 363 -12.70 -14.52 -14.88
CA GLU A 363 -13.91 -15.36 -14.96
C GLU A 363 -13.56 -16.84 -15.15
N LYS A 364 -12.65 -17.14 -16.08
CA LYS A 364 -12.19 -18.51 -16.32
C LYS A 364 -11.60 -19.15 -15.06
N LEU A 365 -10.72 -18.44 -14.34
CA LEU A 365 -10.16 -18.95 -13.09
C LEU A 365 -11.21 -19.13 -12.00
N LEU A 366 -12.19 -18.24 -11.92
CA LEU A 366 -13.27 -18.31 -10.94
C LEU A 366 -14.20 -19.49 -11.21
N PHE A 367 -14.71 -19.63 -12.45
CA PHE A 367 -15.75 -20.60 -12.77
C PHE A 367 -15.18 -21.99 -13.04
N ASP A 368 -14.05 -22.10 -13.76
CA ASP A 368 -13.48 -23.40 -14.12
C ASP A 368 -12.57 -23.97 -13.03
N ALA A 369 -11.66 -23.11 -12.46
CA ALA A 369 -10.66 -23.55 -11.50
C ALA A 369 -11.05 -23.28 -10.02
N GLN A 370 -12.13 -22.57 -9.76
CA GLN A 370 -12.53 -22.12 -8.41
C GLN A 370 -11.41 -21.34 -7.70
N ILE A 371 -10.80 -20.41 -8.42
CA ILE A 371 -9.74 -19.56 -7.91
C ILE A 371 -10.15 -18.11 -8.03
N LEU A 372 -10.14 -17.39 -6.92
CA LEU A 372 -10.32 -15.96 -6.89
C LEU A 372 -8.96 -15.28 -7.15
N SER A 373 -8.84 -14.60 -8.26
CA SER A 373 -7.74 -13.68 -8.61
C SER A 373 -8.25 -12.24 -8.61
N THR A 374 -7.42 -11.28 -9.01
CA THR A 374 -7.89 -9.92 -9.30
C THR A 374 -7.50 -9.56 -10.73
N PRO A 375 -8.47 -9.20 -11.61
CA PRO A 375 -8.17 -8.79 -12.98
C PRO A 375 -7.38 -7.48 -12.97
N GLY A 376 -6.36 -7.40 -13.82
CA GLY A 376 -5.41 -6.28 -13.81
C GLY A 376 -6.04 -4.94 -14.15
N ILE A 377 -7.08 -4.93 -15.00
CA ILE A 377 -7.82 -3.71 -15.34
C ILE A 377 -8.37 -2.98 -14.10
N ALA A 378 -8.60 -3.67 -12.99
CA ALA A 378 -9.05 -3.09 -11.73
C ALA A 378 -7.99 -2.15 -11.08
N TYR A 379 -6.75 -2.20 -11.56
CA TYR A 379 -5.64 -1.37 -11.09
C TYR A 379 -5.29 -0.22 -12.04
N GLY A 380 -6.09 -0.02 -13.08
CA GLY A 380 -5.87 0.98 -14.12
C GLY A 380 -5.75 0.36 -15.51
N SER A 381 -5.81 1.20 -16.54
CA SER A 381 -5.77 0.76 -17.95
C SER A 381 -4.50 -0.01 -18.29
N GLY A 382 -3.38 0.35 -17.65
CA GLY A 382 -2.09 -0.35 -17.77
C GLY A 382 -2.08 -1.76 -17.21
N GLY A 383 -3.09 -2.12 -16.45
CA GLY A 383 -3.28 -3.46 -15.92
C GLY A 383 -3.99 -4.43 -16.87
N GLU A 384 -4.56 -3.93 -17.99
CA GLU A 384 -5.21 -4.83 -18.95
C GLU A 384 -4.23 -5.84 -19.56
N GLY A 385 -4.69 -7.07 -19.73
CA GLY A 385 -3.84 -8.19 -20.17
C GLY A 385 -3.04 -8.85 -19.05
N PHE A 386 -3.33 -8.52 -17.79
CA PHE A 386 -2.70 -9.14 -16.61
C PHE A 386 -3.75 -9.50 -15.56
N ILE A 387 -3.38 -10.41 -14.65
CA ILE A 387 -4.08 -10.65 -13.37
C ILE A 387 -3.07 -10.55 -12.23
N ARG A 388 -3.56 -10.15 -11.05
CA ARG A 388 -2.79 -10.26 -9.81
C ARG A 388 -3.19 -11.52 -9.05
N LEU A 389 -2.17 -12.29 -8.64
CA LEU A 389 -2.29 -13.31 -7.60
C LEU A 389 -1.50 -12.88 -6.37
N THR A 390 -1.96 -13.30 -5.19
CA THR A 390 -1.27 -13.06 -3.93
C THR A 390 -0.76 -14.37 -3.34
N ALA A 391 0.30 -14.27 -2.56
CA ALA A 391 0.84 -15.40 -1.80
C ALA A 391 0.30 -15.46 -0.36
N PHE A 392 -0.69 -14.62 -0.02
CA PHE A 392 -1.34 -14.57 1.28
C PHE A 392 -2.40 -15.67 1.44
N GLU A 393 -1.95 -16.91 1.31
CA GLU A 393 -2.81 -18.08 1.48
C GLU A 393 -1.98 -19.22 2.14
N ARG A 394 -2.63 -20.28 2.61
CA ARG A 394 -1.96 -21.46 3.13
C ARG A 394 -1.20 -22.17 2.03
N LYS A 395 -0.05 -22.74 2.37
CA LYS A 395 0.84 -23.40 1.40
C LYS A 395 0.11 -24.47 0.59
N GLU A 396 -0.65 -25.34 1.29
CA GLU A 396 -1.41 -26.44 0.69
C GLU A 396 -2.45 -25.93 -0.31
N ARG A 397 -3.08 -24.79 0.01
CA ARG A 397 -4.05 -24.14 -0.87
C ARG A 397 -3.37 -23.49 -2.09
N CYS A 398 -2.18 -22.93 -1.90
CA CYS A 398 -1.37 -22.43 -3.01
C CYS A 398 -0.95 -23.56 -3.97
N GLU A 399 -0.51 -24.70 -3.43
CA GLU A 399 -0.17 -25.90 -4.19
C GLU A 399 -1.38 -26.44 -4.97
N GLU A 400 -2.52 -26.53 -4.32
CA GLU A 400 -3.79 -26.93 -4.95
C GLU A 400 -4.22 -25.94 -6.05
N ALA A 401 -4.12 -24.62 -5.82
CA ALA A 401 -4.44 -23.62 -6.82
C ALA A 401 -3.61 -23.79 -8.09
N VAL A 402 -2.31 -24.02 -7.94
CA VAL A 402 -1.41 -24.29 -9.08
C VAL A 402 -1.86 -25.54 -9.84
N GLN A 403 -2.20 -26.63 -9.16
CA GLN A 403 -2.70 -27.85 -9.80
C GLN A 403 -4.02 -27.61 -10.56
N ARG A 404 -4.95 -26.84 -9.96
CA ARG A 404 -6.22 -26.47 -10.60
C ARG A 404 -5.95 -25.61 -11.85
N ILE A 405 -5.09 -24.60 -11.77
CA ILE A 405 -4.71 -23.78 -12.93
C ILE A 405 -4.15 -24.65 -14.06
N CYS A 406 -3.26 -25.59 -13.72
CA CYS A 406 -2.66 -26.50 -14.72
C CYS A 406 -3.66 -27.38 -15.46
N ARG A 407 -4.81 -27.71 -14.85
CA ARG A 407 -5.84 -28.54 -15.49
C ARG A 407 -6.70 -27.76 -16.49
N TYR A 408 -6.79 -26.44 -16.33
CA TYR A 408 -7.72 -25.60 -17.09
C TYR A 408 -7.05 -24.60 -18.04
N LEU A 409 -5.72 -24.53 -18.06
CA LEU A 409 -4.92 -23.81 -19.05
C LEU A 409 -4.38 -24.75 -20.13
#